data_08eada5db066e01ee88050723cf435f4
#
_entry.id   08eada5db066e01ee88050723cf435f4
#
_cell.length_a   1.000
_cell.length_b   1.000
_cell.length_c   1.000
_cell.angle_alpha   90.00
_cell.angle_beta   90.00
_cell.angle_gamma   90.00
#
_symmetry.space_group_name_H-M   'P 1'
#
loop_
_entity.id
_entity.type
_entity.pdbx_description
1 polymer ?
#
loop_
_entity_poly.entity_id
_entity_poly.type
_entity_poly.pdbx_seq_one_letter_code
_entity_poly.pdbx_strand_id
1 'polypeptide(L)'
;MFDLTGKCALVTGASGGIGGAIATALHGAGATVALSGTREEPLKALAAELGDRAHVLPCNLSDAEAVDALPKQAIEAMGALDILVNNAGITRDQLFMRMSDDEWQSVLDVNLTSTMRLCRGVMRPMMKARWGRIINISSIVGATGNPGQANYAASKAGMVGMTKSIAYEVASRGITANAIAPGFIATAMTDKLTDEQ
;
A
#
# COMPACT_ATOMS: atom_id res chain seq x y z
N MET A 1 4.74 -20.07 -13.33
CA MET A 1 4.87 -18.70 -12.78
C MET A 1 3.60 -17.96 -13.15
N PHE A 2 3.11 -17.07 -12.32
CA PHE A 2 1.89 -16.32 -12.62
C PHE A 2 2.13 -15.37 -13.81
N ASP A 3 1.18 -15.29 -14.72
CA ASP A 3 1.19 -14.35 -15.86
C ASP A 3 0.20 -13.22 -15.55
N LEU A 4 0.71 -11.99 -15.52
CA LEU A 4 -0.06 -10.77 -15.32
C LEU A 4 -0.07 -9.88 -16.58
N THR A 5 0.25 -10.44 -17.74
CA THR A 5 0.19 -9.71 -19.02
C THR A 5 -1.18 -9.06 -19.21
N GLY A 6 -1.19 -7.78 -19.54
CA GLY A 6 -2.42 -6.98 -19.68
C GLY A 6 -3.09 -6.56 -18.38
N LYS A 7 -2.49 -6.83 -17.20
CA LYS A 7 -2.96 -6.33 -15.91
C LYS A 7 -2.25 -5.06 -15.51
N CYS A 8 -2.99 -4.15 -14.85
CA CYS A 8 -2.50 -2.86 -14.39
C CYS A 8 -2.50 -2.82 -12.86
N ALA A 9 -1.35 -2.51 -12.27
CA ALA A 9 -1.14 -2.51 -10.81
C ALA A 9 -0.70 -1.14 -10.31
N LEU A 10 -1.35 -0.64 -9.25
CA LEU A 10 -0.89 0.52 -8.48
C LEU A 10 -0.21 0.03 -7.21
N VAL A 11 1.03 0.46 -6.98
CA VAL A 11 1.80 0.13 -5.78
C VAL A 11 2.14 1.41 -5.02
N THR A 12 1.62 1.55 -3.80
CA THR A 12 1.97 2.68 -2.93
C THR A 12 3.23 2.38 -2.11
N GLY A 13 4.01 3.43 -1.80
CA GLY A 13 5.28 3.26 -1.12
C GLY A 13 6.34 2.56 -1.98
N ALA A 14 6.23 2.63 -3.30
CA ALA A 14 7.13 1.99 -4.26
C ALA A 14 8.56 2.56 -4.26
N SER A 15 8.78 3.71 -3.61
CA SER A 15 10.13 4.27 -3.37
C SER A 15 10.89 3.61 -2.22
N GLY A 16 10.28 2.63 -1.53
CA GLY A 16 10.88 1.87 -0.41
C GLY A 16 11.17 0.42 -0.78
N GLY A 17 11.93 -0.30 0.08
CA GLY A 17 12.42 -1.65 -0.20
C GLY A 17 11.31 -2.66 -0.55
N ILE A 18 10.29 -2.81 0.32
CA ILE A 18 9.19 -3.76 0.09
C ILE A 18 8.35 -3.34 -1.13
N GLY A 19 7.95 -2.07 -1.20
CA GLY A 19 7.11 -1.58 -2.29
C GLY A 19 7.81 -1.65 -3.65
N GLY A 20 9.10 -1.31 -3.71
CA GLY A 20 9.92 -1.45 -4.92
C GLY A 20 10.03 -2.91 -5.36
N ALA A 21 10.32 -3.83 -4.43
CA ALA A 21 10.39 -5.26 -4.73
C ALA A 21 9.06 -5.84 -5.25
N ILE A 22 7.93 -5.41 -4.65
CA ILE A 22 6.59 -5.79 -5.12
C ILE A 22 6.35 -5.28 -6.55
N ALA A 23 6.65 -4.00 -6.80
CA ALA A 23 6.49 -3.41 -8.14
C ALA A 23 7.34 -4.14 -9.19
N THR A 24 8.60 -4.44 -8.88
CA THR A 24 9.52 -5.21 -9.74
C THR A 24 8.96 -6.62 -10.00
N ALA A 25 8.47 -7.31 -8.99
CA ALA A 25 7.90 -8.65 -9.15
C ALA A 25 6.63 -8.66 -10.03
N LEU A 26 5.72 -7.69 -9.83
CA LEU A 26 4.51 -7.55 -10.65
C LEU A 26 4.85 -7.21 -12.10
N HIS A 27 5.79 -6.28 -12.30
CA HIS A 27 6.28 -5.91 -13.64
C HIS A 27 6.94 -7.09 -14.33
N GLY A 28 7.81 -7.84 -13.64
CA GLY A 28 8.46 -9.05 -14.16
C GLY A 28 7.47 -10.19 -14.48
N ALA A 29 6.30 -10.19 -13.84
CA ALA A 29 5.20 -11.10 -14.18
C ALA A 29 4.32 -10.61 -15.36
N GLY A 30 4.64 -9.48 -15.98
CA GLY A 30 3.96 -8.96 -17.19
C GLY A 30 3.00 -7.80 -16.92
N ALA A 31 2.81 -7.36 -15.69
CA ALA A 31 1.91 -6.24 -15.37
C ALA A 31 2.47 -4.89 -15.85
N THR A 32 1.58 -3.95 -16.17
CA THR A 32 1.89 -2.52 -16.19
C THR A 32 1.79 -2.00 -14.75
N VAL A 33 2.77 -1.24 -14.29
CA VAL A 33 2.84 -0.78 -12.90
C VAL A 33 2.83 0.73 -12.78
N ALA A 34 2.01 1.26 -11.89
CA ALA A 34 2.05 2.64 -11.41
C ALA A 34 2.76 2.67 -10.05
N LEU A 35 3.84 3.41 -9.99
CA LEU A 35 4.72 3.55 -8.82
C LEU A 35 4.34 4.81 -8.06
N SER A 36 3.83 4.69 -6.85
CA SER A 36 3.40 5.83 -6.04
C SER A 36 4.18 5.93 -4.73
N GLY A 37 4.44 7.17 -4.31
CA GLY A 37 5.14 7.54 -3.08
C GLY A 37 5.45 9.02 -3.07
N THR A 38 6.03 9.51 -1.97
CA THR A 38 6.35 10.95 -1.81
C THR A 38 7.69 11.35 -2.42
N ARG A 39 8.62 10.41 -2.59
CA ARG A 39 9.96 10.67 -3.10
C ARG A 39 10.02 10.37 -4.59
N GLU A 40 9.95 11.42 -5.41
CA GLU A 40 9.82 11.29 -6.86
C GLU A 40 11.08 10.70 -7.52
N GLU A 41 12.27 11.11 -7.11
CA GLU A 41 13.52 10.63 -7.71
C GLU A 41 13.74 9.11 -7.58
N PRO A 42 13.53 8.47 -6.41
CA PRO A 42 13.56 7.02 -6.32
C PRO A 42 12.49 6.31 -7.16
N LEU A 43 11.31 6.92 -7.35
CA LEU A 43 10.27 6.38 -8.23
C LEU A 43 10.69 6.43 -9.69
N LYS A 44 11.29 7.56 -10.14
CA LYS A 44 11.82 7.71 -11.50
C LYS A 44 12.98 6.74 -11.77
N ALA A 45 13.88 6.57 -10.78
CA ALA A 45 14.97 5.61 -10.90
C ALA A 45 14.44 4.18 -11.09
N LEU A 46 13.48 3.77 -10.26
CA LEU A 46 12.86 2.45 -10.40
C LEU A 46 12.10 2.31 -11.73
N ALA A 47 11.38 3.33 -12.16
CA ALA A 47 10.68 3.31 -13.46
C ALA A 47 11.67 3.17 -14.63
N ALA A 48 12.82 3.86 -14.58
CA ALA A 48 13.87 3.74 -15.59
C ALA A 48 14.51 2.34 -15.60
N GLU A 49 14.69 1.72 -14.43
CA GLU A 49 15.19 0.35 -14.31
C GLU A 49 14.21 -0.68 -14.87
N LEU A 50 12.91 -0.50 -14.61
CA LEU A 50 11.85 -1.37 -15.12
C LEU A 50 11.60 -1.18 -16.63
N GLY A 51 11.84 0.02 -17.16
CA GLY A 51 11.61 0.35 -18.56
C GLY A 51 10.14 0.53 -18.91
N ASP A 52 9.73 0.00 -20.05
CA ASP A 52 8.35 0.08 -20.53
C ASP A 52 7.34 -0.49 -19.51
N ARG A 53 6.11 0.02 -19.52
CA ARG A 53 5.02 -0.39 -18.62
C ARG A 53 5.20 0.04 -17.16
N ALA A 54 6.07 1.02 -16.87
CA ALA A 54 6.22 1.63 -15.55
C ALA A 54 5.86 3.12 -15.59
N HIS A 55 4.93 3.54 -14.74
CA HIS A 55 4.43 4.90 -14.66
C HIS A 55 4.70 5.48 -13.27
N VAL A 56 5.18 6.72 -13.20
CA VAL A 56 5.47 7.40 -11.93
C VAL A 56 4.28 8.28 -11.56
N LEU A 57 3.64 8.00 -10.42
CA LEU A 57 2.49 8.74 -9.88
C LEU A 57 2.80 9.18 -8.43
N PRO A 58 3.50 10.31 -8.23
CA PRO A 58 3.79 10.80 -6.90
C PRO A 58 2.50 11.12 -6.14
N CYS A 59 2.43 10.68 -4.87
CA CYS A 59 1.29 10.98 -4.02
C CYS A 59 1.73 11.04 -2.55
N ASN A 60 1.28 12.10 -1.87
CA ASN A 60 1.38 12.19 -0.42
C ASN A 60 0.10 11.63 0.23
N LEU A 61 0.21 10.50 0.92
CA LEU A 61 -0.95 9.86 1.54
C LEU A 61 -1.51 10.59 2.77
N SER A 62 -0.86 11.67 3.23
CA SER A 62 -1.43 12.59 4.21
C SER A 62 -2.40 13.60 3.59
N ASP A 63 -2.40 13.74 2.27
CA ASP A 63 -3.29 14.63 1.52
C ASP A 63 -4.50 13.83 1.01
N ALA A 64 -5.65 14.09 1.62
CA ALA A 64 -6.87 13.36 1.33
C ALA A 64 -7.36 13.52 -0.12
N GLU A 65 -7.17 14.72 -0.71
CA GLU A 65 -7.59 15.00 -2.09
C GLU A 65 -6.68 14.27 -3.09
N ALA A 66 -5.36 14.30 -2.84
CA ALA A 66 -4.40 13.56 -3.65
C ALA A 66 -4.65 12.04 -3.61
N VAL A 67 -4.97 11.50 -2.43
CA VAL A 67 -5.32 10.09 -2.25
C VAL A 67 -6.60 9.72 -3.02
N ASP A 68 -7.64 10.54 -2.94
CA ASP A 68 -8.90 10.27 -3.64
C ASP A 68 -8.74 10.39 -5.17
N ALA A 69 -7.81 11.21 -5.67
CA ALA A 69 -7.50 11.35 -7.09
C ALA A 69 -6.63 10.22 -7.67
N LEU A 70 -5.78 9.60 -6.84
CA LEU A 70 -4.75 8.65 -7.29
C LEU A 70 -5.30 7.43 -8.08
N PRO A 71 -6.42 6.77 -7.70
CA PRO A 71 -6.96 5.68 -8.49
C PRO A 71 -7.37 6.10 -9.91
N LYS A 72 -7.93 7.31 -10.06
CA LYS A 72 -8.31 7.85 -11.36
C LYS A 72 -7.06 8.15 -12.20
N GLN A 73 -6.04 8.78 -11.64
CA GLN A 73 -4.77 9.05 -12.30
C GLN A 73 -4.10 7.74 -12.77
N ALA A 74 -4.14 6.69 -11.96
CA ALA A 74 -3.61 5.39 -12.33
C ALA A 74 -4.36 4.77 -13.53
N ILE A 75 -5.69 4.90 -13.56
CA ILE A 75 -6.50 4.43 -14.70
C ILE A 75 -6.20 5.26 -15.95
N GLU A 76 -6.04 6.57 -15.84
CA GLU A 76 -5.69 7.45 -16.95
C GLU A 76 -4.32 7.11 -17.53
N ALA A 77 -3.34 6.80 -16.69
CA ALA A 77 -1.98 6.46 -17.10
C ALA A 77 -1.86 5.06 -17.74
N MET A 78 -2.61 4.06 -17.25
CA MET A 78 -2.46 2.66 -17.62
C MET A 78 -3.64 2.09 -18.43
N GLY A 79 -4.76 2.82 -18.53
CA GLY A 79 -5.99 2.36 -19.18
C GLY A 79 -6.92 1.54 -18.28
N ALA A 80 -6.43 0.95 -17.21
CA ALA A 80 -7.17 0.17 -16.23
C ALA A 80 -6.50 0.21 -14.84
N LEU A 81 -7.19 -0.31 -13.82
CA LEU A 81 -6.60 -0.57 -12.50
C LEU A 81 -7.16 -1.88 -11.96
N ASP A 82 -6.39 -2.94 -12.15
CA ASP A 82 -6.76 -4.31 -11.82
C ASP A 82 -6.27 -4.73 -10.42
N ILE A 83 -5.08 -4.24 -10.04
CA ILE A 83 -4.39 -4.65 -8.81
C ILE A 83 -4.04 -3.38 -8.01
N LEU A 84 -4.46 -3.34 -6.75
CA LEU A 84 -4.07 -2.30 -5.80
C LEU A 84 -3.22 -2.92 -4.70
N VAL A 85 -2.00 -2.41 -4.54
CA VAL A 85 -1.11 -2.77 -3.42
C VAL A 85 -0.93 -1.56 -2.50
N ASN A 86 -1.57 -1.62 -1.36
CA ASN A 86 -1.42 -0.65 -0.27
C ASN A 86 -0.24 -1.08 0.61
N ASN A 87 0.94 -0.57 0.29
CA ASN A 87 2.18 -0.89 1.00
C ASN A 87 2.74 0.31 1.78
N ALA A 88 2.45 1.53 1.36
CA ALA A 88 2.94 2.72 2.06
C ALA A 88 2.52 2.72 3.53
N GLY A 89 3.41 3.21 4.37
CA GLY A 89 3.14 3.38 5.80
C GLY A 89 4.27 4.14 6.48
N ILE A 90 3.93 4.71 7.62
CA ILE A 90 4.85 5.42 8.51
C ILE A 90 4.74 4.88 9.92
N THR A 91 5.78 5.11 10.72
CA THR A 91 5.78 4.94 12.18
C THR A 91 5.99 6.30 12.85
N ARG A 92 5.47 6.44 14.07
CA ARG A 92 5.73 7.53 15.01
C ARG A 92 5.80 6.89 16.38
N ASP A 93 6.97 6.32 16.67
CA ASP A 93 7.18 5.49 17.84
C ASP A 93 7.31 6.38 19.10
N GLN A 94 6.48 6.12 20.08
CA GLN A 94 6.46 6.82 21.35
C GLN A 94 5.82 5.94 22.41
N LEU A 95 6.34 5.96 23.64
CA LEU A 95 5.69 5.31 24.78
C LEU A 95 4.24 5.79 24.91
N PHE A 96 3.30 4.88 25.13
CA PHE A 96 1.86 5.17 25.09
C PHE A 96 1.46 6.36 25.96
N MET A 97 2.02 6.46 27.18
CA MET A 97 1.74 7.56 28.08
C MET A 97 2.23 8.95 27.60
N ARG A 98 3.10 8.99 26.60
CA ARG A 98 3.67 10.24 26.04
C ARG A 98 3.23 10.47 24.60
N MET A 99 2.53 9.52 23.99
CA MET A 99 2.07 9.60 22.60
C MET A 99 1.07 10.75 22.46
N SER A 100 1.38 11.69 21.59
CA SER A 100 0.48 12.80 21.29
C SER A 100 -0.65 12.38 20.34
N ASP A 101 -1.74 13.15 20.36
CA ASP A 101 -2.85 12.95 19.42
C ASP A 101 -2.38 13.12 17.96
N ASP A 102 -1.44 14.03 17.69
CA ASP A 102 -0.88 14.23 16.34
C ASP A 102 -0.05 13.02 15.87
N GLU A 103 0.76 12.43 16.74
CA GLU A 103 1.51 11.20 16.42
C GLU A 103 0.56 10.03 16.15
N TRP A 104 -0.48 9.90 16.95
CA TRP A 104 -1.53 8.91 16.77
C TRP A 104 -2.25 9.11 15.42
N GLN A 105 -2.81 10.30 15.21
CA GLN A 105 -3.65 10.60 14.06
C GLN A 105 -2.86 10.52 12.74
N SER A 106 -1.62 11.03 12.71
CA SER A 106 -0.79 10.98 11.50
C SER A 106 -0.52 9.55 11.02
N VAL A 107 -0.30 8.61 11.97
CA VAL A 107 -0.10 7.19 11.62
C VAL A 107 -1.39 6.56 11.13
N LEU A 108 -2.53 6.84 11.78
CA LEU A 108 -3.83 6.34 11.31
C LEU A 108 -4.19 6.89 9.93
N ASP A 109 -3.96 8.18 9.69
CA ASP A 109 -4.30 8.82 8.42
C ASP A 109 -3.51 8.22 7.26
N VAL A 110 -2.20 8.07 7.42
CA VAL A 110 -1.35 7.53 6.36
C VAL A 110 -1.50 6.03 6.19
N ASN A 111 -1.57 5.25 7.29
CA ASN A 111 -1.54 3.79 7.18
C ASN A 111 -2.93 3.17 6.94
N LEU A 112 -3.98 3.74 7.52
CA LEU A 112 -5.32 3.13 7.54
C LEU A 112 -6.34 3.95 6.73
N THR A 113 -6.47 5.26 7.02
CA THR A 113 -7.47 6.10 6.33
C THR A 113 -7.17 6.21 4.85
N SER A 114 -5.92 6.43 4.47
CA SER A 114 -5.52 6.48 3.04
C SER A 114 -5.77 5.14 2.34
N THR A 115 -5.44 4.02 3.00
CA THR A 115 -5.72 2.67 2.49
C THR A 115 -7.22 2.45 2.26
N MET A 116 -8.06 2.88 3.21
CA MET A 116 -9.52 2.83 3.05
C MET A 116 -9.98 3.64 1.84
N ARG A 117 -9.48 4.87 1.67
CA ARG A 117 -9.82 5.73 0.54
C ARG A 117 -9.43 5.10 -0.80
N LEU A 118 -8.21 4.56 -0.91
CA LEU A 118 -7.73 3.88 -2.11
C LEU A 118 -8.55 2.63 -2.41
N CYS A 119 -8.83 1.78 -1.41
CA CYS A 119 -9.71 0.63 -1.57
C CYS A 119 -11.09 1.03 -2.09
N ARG A 120 -11.69 2.08 -1.51
CA ARG A 120 -12.98 2.63 -1.95
C ARG A 120 -12.91 3.17 -3.38
N GLY A 121 -11.83 3.85 -3.74
CA GLY A 121 -11.62 4.44 -5.06
C GLY A 121 -11.54 3.42 -6.20
N VAL A 122 -10.96 2.22 -5.93
CA VAL A 122 -10.86 1.15 -6.93
C VAL A 122 -12.10 0.27 -7.01
N MET A 123 -13.01 0.36 -6.04
CA MET A 123 -14.14 -0.56 -5.92
C MET A 123 -15.04 -0.56 -7.15
N ARG A 124 -15.46 0.63 -7.59
CA ARG A 124 -16.40 0.78 -8.72
C ARG A 124 -15.81 0.28 -10.05
N PRO A 125 -14.58 0.66 -10.47
CA PRO A 125 -13.97 0.10 -11.67
C PRO A 125 -13.77 -1.41 -11.60
N MET A 126 -13.29 -1.97 -10.50
CA MET A 126 -13.11 -3.42 -10.33
C MET A 126 -14.44 -4.19 -10.38
N MET A 127 -15.50 -3.65 -9.73
CA MET A 127 -16.85 -4.26 -9.79
C MET A 127 -17.40 -4.26 -11.22
N LYS A 128 -17.18 -3.19 -11.99
CA LYS A 128 -17.59 -3.10 -13.40
C LYS A 128 -16.83 -4.11 -14.26
N ALA A 129 -15.53 -4.27 -14.03
CA ALA A 129 -14.68 -5.26 -14.71
C ALA A 129 -14.96 -6.70 -14.27
N ARG A 130 -15.65 -6.91 -13.13
CA ARG A 130 -15.84 -8.21 -12.46
C ARG A 130 -14.51 -8.92 -12.18
N TRP A 131 -13.49 -8.14 -11.93
CA TRP A 131 -12.15 -8.62 -11.60
C TRP A 131 -11.39 -7.55 -10.82
N GLY A 132 -10.66 -7.96 -9.79
CA GLY A 132 -9.80 -7.07 -9.01
C GLY A 132 -9.02 -7.81 -7.94
N ARG A 133 -7.86 -7.26 -7.58
CA ARG A 133 -7.00 -7.77 -6.50
C ARG A 133 -6.58 -6.61 -5.61
N ILE A 134 -7.01 -6.63 -4.36
CA ILE A 134 -6.59 -5.68 -3.34
C ILE A 134 -5.65 -6.41 -2.39
N ILE A 135 -4.46 -5.87 -2.21
CA ILE A 135 -3.42 -6.42 -1.34
C ILE A 135 -2.98 -5.34 -0.37
N ASN A 136 -3.26 -5.54 0.90
CA ASN A 136 -2.94 -4.61 1.97
C ASN A 136 -1.74 -5.14 2.77
N ILE A 137 -0.64 -4.40 2.79
CA ILE A 137 0.57 -4.78 3.53
C ILE A 137 0.40 -4.31 4.98
N SER A 138 0.01 -5.26 5.83
CA SER A 138 -0.09 -5.09 7.28
C SER A 138 1.29 -5.27 7.94
N SER A 139 1.32 -5.79 9.14
CA SER A 139 2.53 -6.15 9.90
C SER A 139 2.18 -7.18 10.96
N ILE A 140 3.15 -7.99 11.35
CA ILE A 140 3.03 -8.84 12.53
C ILE A 140 2.71 -8.02 13.79
N VAL A 141 3.22 -6.78 13.87
CA VAL A 141 2.94 -5.84 14.98
C VAL A 141 1.44 -5.54 15.12
N GLY A 142 0.68 -5.60 14.03
CA GLY A 142 -0.78 -5.48 14.08
C GLY A 142 -1.47 -6.64 14.79
N ALA A 143 -0.83 -7.81 14.90
CA ALA A 143 -1.35 -8.97 15.60
C ALA A 143 -0.79 -9.10 17.02
N THR A 144 0.50 -8.80 17.22
CA THR A 144 1.20 -9.02 18.50
C THR A 144 1.28 -7.76 19.37
N GLY A 145 1.16 -6.58 18.78
CA GLY A 145 1.58 -5.32 19.42
C GLY A 145 3.11 -5.20 19.47
N ASN A 146 3.59 -4.01 19.79
CA ASN A 146 4.99 -3.75 20.11
C ASN A 146 5.07 -2.53 21.03
N PRO A 147 5.89 -2.53 22.09
CA PRO A 147 6.09 -1.36 22.95
C PRO A 147 6.47 -0.11 22.12
N GLY A 148 5.86 1.02 22.42
CA GLY A 148 6.09 2.27 21.69
C GLY A 148 5.37 2.42 20.35
N GLN A 149 4.63 1.39 19.89
CA GLN A 149 3.99 1.38 18.56
C GLN A 149 2.46 1.21 18.63
N ALA A 150 1.80 1.73 19.65
CA ALA A 150 0.36 1.57 19.80
C ALA A 150 -0.45 2.09 18.60
N ASN A 151 -0.07 3.26 18.05
CA ASN A 151 -0.67 3.84 16.85
C ASN A 151 -0.43 2.96 15.60
N TYR A 152 0.78 2.50 15.39
CA TYR A 152 1.14 1.63 14.27
C TYR A 152 0.42 0.27 14.38
N ALA A 153 0.45 -0.37 15.54
CA ALA A 153 -0.26 -1.61 15.79
C ALA A 153 -1.77 -1.48 15.53
N ALA A 154 -2.40 -0.41 16.04
CA ALA A 154 -3.81 -0.13 15.80
C ALA A 154 -4.11 0.04 14.31
N SER A 155 -3.27 0.80 13.57
CA SER A 155 -3.46 1.00 12.14
C SER A 155 -3.36 -0.31 11.34
N LYS A 156 -2.39 -1.16 11.66
CA LYS A 156 -2.16 -2.43 10.97
C LYS A 156 -3.19 -3.51 11.34
N ALA A 157 -3.66 -3.54 12.59
CA ALA A 157 -4.77 -4.39 13.01
C ALA A 157 -6.10 -3.96 12.36
N GLY A 158 -6.39 -2.65 12.35
CA GLY A 158 -7.57 -2.08 11.68
C GLY A 158 -7.59 -2.40 10.18
N MET A 159 -6.44 -2.35 9.52
CA MET A 159 -6.28 -2.73 8.11
C MET A 159 -6.70 -4.19 7.86
N VAL A 160 -6.34 -5.12 8.73
CA VAL A 160 -6.74 -6.54 8.61
C VAL A 160 -8.25 -6.70 8.75
N GLY A 161 -8.87 -6.05 9.76
CA GLY A 161 -10.32 -6.06 9.96
C GLY A 161 -11.06 -5.51 8.76
N MET A 162 -10.64 -4.33 8.27
CA MET A 162 -11.20 -3.70 7.07
C MET A 162 -11.08 -4.61 5.84
N THR A 163 -9.92 -5.23 5.64
CA THR A 163 -9.68 -6.14 4.50
C THR A 163 -10.66 -7.31 4.49
N LYS A 164 -10.91 -7.92 5.64
CA LYS A 164 -11.88 -9.02 5.78
C LYS A 164 -13.29 -8.57 5.41
N SER A 165 -13.74 -7.40 5.87
CA SER A 165 -15.06 -6.85 5.54
C SER A 165 -15.19 -6.61 4.04
N ILE A 166 -14.19 -5.96 3.42
CA ILE A 166 -14.16 -5.75 1.96
C ILE A 166 -14.23 -7.08 1.22
N ALA A 167 -13.47 -8.10 1.64
CA ALA A 167 -13.46 -9.41 0.98
C ALA A 167 -14.86 -10.04 0.94
N TYR A 168 -15.62 -9.98 2.04
CA TYR A 168 -17.00 -10.47 2.08
C TYR A 168 -17.94 -9.70 1.14
N GLU A 169 -17.81 -8.38 1.09
CA GLU A 169 -18.69 -7.54 0.26
C GLU A 169 -18.49 -7.77 -1.25
N VAL A 170 -17.26 -8.07 -1.69
CA VAL A 170 -16.92 -8.12 -3.12
C VAL A 170 -16.70 -9.53 -3.67
N ALA A 171 -16.79 -10.56 -2.84
CA ALA A 171 -16.50 -11.95 -3.22
C ALA A 171 -17.30 -12.39 -4.46
N SER A 172 -18.59 -12.03 -4.53
CA SER A 172 -19.48 -12.38 -5.67
C SER A 172 -19.15 -11.64 -6.97
N ARG A 173 -18.22 -10.69 -6.92
CA ARG A 173 -17.84 -9.85 -8.06
C ARG A 173 -16.50 -10.25 -8.71
N GLY A 174 -15.91 -11.37 -8.31
CA GLY A 174 -14.59 -11.80 -8.80
C GLY A 174 -13.42 -10.96 -8.29
N ILE A 175 -13.65 -10.20 -7.22
CA ILE A 175 -12.64 -9.37 -6.58
C ILE A 175 -12.16 -10.07 -5.29
N THR A 176 -10.87 -10.04 -5.03
CA THR A 176 -10.31 -10.51 -3.76
C THR A 176 -9.62 -9.38 -3.01
N ALA A 177 -9.75 -9.38 -1.70
CA ALA A 177 -9.02 -8.49 -0.81
C ALA A 177 -8.27 -9.34 0.23
N ASN A 178 -6.95 -9.15 0.31
CA ASN A 178 -6.08 -9.90 1.20
C ASN A 178 -5.17 -8.96 1.97
N ALA A 179 -4.85 -9.33 3.20
CA ALA A 179 -3.85 -8.67 4.03
C ALA A 179 -2.64 -9.60 4.19
N ILE A 180 -1.44 -9.05 3.97
CA ILE A 180 -0.17 -9.73 4.23
C ILE A 180 0.44 -9.06 5.45
N ALA A 181 0.83 -9.85 6.45
CA ALA A 181 1.46 -9.37 7.66
C ALA A 181 2.94 -9.81 7.68
N PRO A 182 3.86 -9.06 7.07
CA PRO A 182 5.28 -9.39 7.13
C PRO A 182 5.77 -9.38 8.58
N GLY A 183 6.73 -10.25 8.86
CA GLY A 183 7.56 -10.16 10.05
C GLY A 183 8.61 -9.07 9.90
N PHE A 184 9.75 -9.28 10.53
CA PHE A 184 10.89 -8.37 10.43
C PHE A 184 11.58 -8.55 9.06
N ILE A 185 11.54 -7.50 8.24
CA ILE A 185 12.19 -7.46 6.92
C ILE A 185 13.27 -6.38 6.97
N ALA A 186 14.51 -6.75 6.69
CA ALA A 186 15.62 -5.80 6.61
C ALA A 186 15.38 -4.79 5.48
N THR A 187 15.22 -3.53 5.85
CA THR A 187 14.98 -2.39 4.94
C THR A 187 15.56 -1.13 5.56
N ALA A 188 15.69 -0.06 4.79
CA ALA A 188 16.13 1.25 5.31
C ALA A 188 15.25 1.79 6.47
N MET A 189 14.07 1.25 6.69
CA MET A 189 13.23 1.57 7.84
C MET A 189 13.68 0.81 9.09
N THR A 190 14.13 -0.42 8.94
CA THR A 190 14.57 -1.30 10.03
C THR A 190 16.05 -1.15 10.37
N ASP A 191 16.87 -0.66 9.43
CA ASP A 191 18.32 -0.40 9.65
C ASP A 191 18.59 0.69 10.72
N LYS A 192 17.54 1.40 11.13
CA LYS A 192 17.63 2.42 12.20
C LYS A 192 17.33 1.86 13.60
N LEU A 193 16.94 0.60 13.70
CA LEU A 193 16.69 -0.07 14.96
C LEU A 193 18.00 -0.55 15.56
N THR A 194 18.13 -0.47 16.88
CA THR A 194 19.30 -1.00 17.61
C THR A 194 19.21 -2.51 17.72
N ASP A 195 20.35 -3.19 17.94
CA ASP A 195 20.42 -4.64 18.10
C ASP A 195 19.57 -5.19 19.27
N GLU A 196 19.04 -4.32 20.13
CA GLU A 196 18.15 -4.65 21.24
C GLU A 196 16.65 -4.47 20.90
N GLN A 197 16.29 -3.93 19.74
CA GLN A 197 14.94 -3.73 19.23
C GLN A 197 14.61 -4.70 18.08
#